data_49a2b9b6aeee29eadabea0031e78905e
#
_entry.id   49a2b9b6aeee29eadabea0031e78905e
#
_cell.length_a   1.000
_cell.length_b   1.000
_cell.length_c   1.000
_cell.angle_alpha   90.00
_cell.angle_beta   90.00
_cell.angle_gamma   90.00
#
_symmetry.space_group_name_H-M   'P 1'
#
loop_
_entity.id
_entity.type
_entity.pdbx_description
1 polymer ?
#
loop_
_entity_poly.entity_id
_entity_poly.type
_entity_poly.pdbx_seq_one_letter_code
_entity_poly.pdbx_strand_id
1 'polypeptide(L)'
;DTLEYVEKNIQKVSDADFVTLPEMFCCPYEAKNFPAYAEYEKGEVWQACSLMAKKYGVYLSAGTMPERDSDGKIFNTAYVFDRNGSQIAKYRKSHLFDIDVKGGQSFHESDTLTAGDSIAVFDTEFGTFGICICYDFRFPELGRLMALKGAQAIFVPAAFNMTTGPA
;
A
#
# COMPACT_ATOMS: atom_id res chain seq x y z
N ASP A 1 -10.50 -17.15 3.08
CA ASP A 1 -10.26 -15.82 3.66
C ASP A 1 -8.96 -15.25 3.08
N THR A 2 -8.97 -13.97 2.71
CA THR A 2 -7.80 -13.31 2.09
C THR A 2 -6.61 -13.25 3.04
N LEU A 3 -6.83 -12.96 4.31
CA LEU A 3 -5.76 -12.89 5.32
C LEU A 3 -5.11 -14.25 5.54
N GLU A 4 -5.89 -15.31 5.60
CA GLU A 4 -5.36 -16.69 5.70
C GLU A 4 -4.54 -17.07 4.46
N TYR A 5 -5.00 -16.69 3.27
CA TYR A 5 -4.24 -16.90 2.03
C TYR A 5 -2.91 -16.14 2.03
N VAL A 6 -2.92 -14.88 2.46
CA VAL A 6 -1.72 -14.04 2.58
C VAL A 6 -0.74 -14.66 3.56
N GLU A 7 -1.20 -15.05 4.76
CA GLU A 7 -0.36 -15.67 5.80
C GLU A 7 0.31 -16.95 5.29
N LYS A 8 -0.46 -17.83 4.64
CA LYS A 8 0.06 -19.08 4.07
C LYS A 8 1.14 -18.84 3.02
N ASN A 9 1.08 -17.73 2.28
CA ASN A 9 2.10 -17.39 1.30
C ASN A 9 3.31 -16.70 1.92
N ILE A 10 3.15 -15.84 2.93
CA ILE A 10 4.26 -15.28 3.70
C ILE A 10 5.07 -16.41 4.35
N GLN A 11 4.40 -17.43 4.91
CA GLN A 11 5.09 -18.58 5.50
C GLN A 11 6.04 -19.28 4.53
N LYS A 12 5.72 -19.32 3.22
CA LYS A 12 6.56 -19.97 2.20
C LYS A 12 7.84 -19.18 1.87
N VAL A 13 7.86 -17.91 2.19
CA VAL A 13 8.97 -16.97 1.90
C VAL A 13 9.50 -16.32 3.19
N SER A 14 9.37 -17.01 4.31
CA SER A 14 9.79 -16.50 5.62
C SER A 14 11.31 -16.40 5.81
N ASP A 15 12.09 -16.85 4.83
CA ASP A 15 13.53 -16.64 4.70
C ASP A 15 13.88 -15.31 4.01
N ALA A 16 12.89 -14.62 3.45
CA ALA A 16 13.08 -13.28 2.89
C ALA A 16 13.18 -12.22 3.99
N ASP A 17 13.98 -11.18 3.75
CA ASP A 17 14.05 -10.02 4.65
C ASP A 17 12.83 -9.12 4.52
N PHE A 18 12.35 -8.94 3.27
CA PHE A 18 11.19 -8.12 2.94
C PHE A 18 10.14 -8.89 2.17
N VAL A 19 8.88 -8.67 2.54
CA VAL A 19 7.71 -9.14 1.80
C VAL A 19 6.84 -7.94 1.46
N THR A 20 6.36 -7.86 0.22
CA THR A 20 5.44 -6.79 -0.23
C THR A 20 4.15 -7.41 -0.73
N LEU A 21 3.01 -6.94 -0.23
CA LEU A 21 1.68 -7.28 -0.71
C LEU A 21 1.24 -6.29 -1.79
N PRO A 22 0.28 -6.65 -2.66
CA PRO A 22 -0.22 -5.75 -3.71
C PRO A 22 -1.12 -4.64 -3.18
N GLU A 23 -1.45 -3.68 -4.06
CA GLU A 23 -2.43 -2.63 -3.80
C GLU A 23 -3.81 -3.22 -3.56
N MET A 24 -4.55 -2.69 -2.55
CA MET A 24 -5.92 -3.09 -2.18
C MET A 24 -6.11 -4.60 -2.02
N PHE A 25 -5.09 -5.30 -1.47
CA PHE A 25 -5.06 -6.76 -1.40
C PHE A 25 -6.22 -7.38 -0.62
N CYS A 26 -6.83 -6.63 0.27
CA CYS A 26 -7.88 -7.11 1.20
C CYS A 26 -9.32 -6.86 0.69
N CYS A 27 -9.49 -6.21 -0.48
CA CYS A 27 -10.82 -5.93 -1.03
C CYS A 27 -10.82 -6.03 -2.57
N PRO A 28 -12.00 -6.24 -3.21
CA PRO A 28 -12.11 -6.14 -4.66
C PRO A 28 -11.77 -4.72 -5.13
N TYR A 29 -10.92 -4.61 -6.16
CA TYR A 29 -10.44 -3.33 -6.69
C TYR A 29 -11.51 -2.64 -7.56
N GLU A 30 -12.55 -2.16 -6.92
CA GLU A 30 -13.63 -1.37 -7.51
C GLU A 30 -13.98 -0.23 -6.55
N ALA A 31 -14.04 1.02 -7.03
CA ALA A 31 -14.24 2.21 -6.18
C ALA A 31 -15.44 2.07 -5.23
N LYS A 32 -16.56 1.50 -5.70
CA LYS A 32 -17.78 1.27 -4.89
C LYS A 32 -17.57 0.38 -3.66
N ASN A 33 -16.53 -0.47 -3.65
CA ASN A 33 -16.26 -1.40 -2.55
C ASN A 33 -15.41 -0.77 -1.44
N PHE A 34 -14.56 0.21 -1.75
CA PHE A 34 -13.62 0.77 -0.78
C PHE A 34 -14.28 1.26 0.51
N PRO A 35 -15.45 1.95 0.48
CA PRO A 35 -16.11 2.38 1.71
C PRO A 35 -16.57 1.24 2.63
N ALA A 36 -16.96 0.09 2.05
CA ALA A 36 -17.43 -1.06 2.80
C ALA A 36 -16.30 -1.84 3.48
N TYR A 37 -15.09 -1.78 2.90
CA TYR A 37 -13.89 -2.44 3.43
C TYR A 37 -12.99 -1.50 4.22
N ALA A 38 -13.34 -0.22 4.32
CA ALA A 38 -12.52 0.77 5.00
C ALA A 38 -12.54 0.57 6.52
N GLU A 39 -11.35 0.41 7.10
CA GLU A 39 -11.12 0.29 8.53
C GLU A 39 -10.42 1.53 9.08
N TYR A 40 -10.60 1.78 10.39
CA TYR A 40 -9.71 2.71 11.10
C TYR A 40 -8.31 2.11 11.24
N GLU A 41 -7.31 2.97 11.39
CA GLU A 41 -5.95 2.53 11.74
C GLU A 41 -5.99 1.60 12.96
N LYS A 42 -5.22 0.52 12.91
CA LYS A 42 -5.22 -0.59 13.87
C LYS A 42 -6.49 -1.46 13.85
N GLY A 43 -7.26 -1.42 12.75
CA GLY A 43 -8.34 -2.36 12.49
C GLY A 43 -7.85 -3.79 12.26
N GLU A 44 -8.75 -4.67 11.85
CA GLU A 44 -8.49 -6.12 11.74
C GLU A 44 -7.35 -6.44 10.75
N VAL A 45 -7.40 -5.85 9.55
CA VAL A 45 -6.38 -6.07 8.51
C VAL A 45 -5.02 -5.56 8.96
N TRP A 46 -4.97 -4.36 9.57
CA TRP A 46 -3.73 -3.80 10.12
C TRP A 46 -3.12 -4.71 11.19
N GLN A 47 -3.95 -5.20 12.14
CA GLN A 47 -3.50 -6.08 13.23
C GLN A 47 -2.98 -7.41 12.67
N ALA A 48 -3.68 -8.01 11.70
CA ALA A 48 -3.24 -9.23 11.06
C ALA A 48 -1.86 -9.07 10.38
N CYS A 49 -1.65 -7.96 9.65
CA CYS A 49 -0.35 -7.67 9.02
C CYS A 49 0.77 -7.48 10.04
N SER A 50 0.53 -6.74 11.12
CA SER A 50 1.47 -6.57 12.23
C SER A 50 1.86 -7.93 12.85
N LEU A 51 0.87 -8.77 13.12
CA LEU A 51 1.09 -10.11 13.68
C LEU A 51 1.86 -11.02 12.71
N MET A 52 1.56 -10.98 11.41
CA MET A 52 2.28 -11.76 10.40
C MET A 52 3.75 -11.32 10.31
N ALA A 53 4.02 -10.01 10.26
CA ALA A 53 5.39 -9.47 10.26
C ALA A 53 6.18 -9.99 11.47
N LYS A 54 5.59 -9.92 12.66
CA LYS A 54 6.20 -10.43 13.90
C LYS A 54 6.38 -11.94 13.89
N LYS A 55 5.37 -12.70 13.50
CA LYS A 55 5.36 -14.16 13.52
C LYS A 55 6.45 -14.76 12.64
N TYR A 56 6.64 -14.16 11.44
CA TYR A 56 7.61 -14.65 10.45
C TYR A 56 8.94 -13.90 10.47
N GLY A 57 9.08 -12.87 11.30
CA GLY A 57 10.32 -12.12 11.46
C GLY A 57 10.75 -11.36 10.20
N VAL A 58 9.79 -10.92 9.38
CA VAL A 58 10.02 -10.21 8.11
C VAL A 58 9.65 -8.74 8.21
N TYR A 59 10.31 -7.88 7.43
CA TYR A 59 9.74 -6.58 7.10
C TYR A 59 8.55 -6.78 6.16
N LEU A 60 7.40 -6.26 6.51
CA LEU A 60 6.18 -6.40 5.72
C LEU A 60 5.72 -5.03 5.22
N SER A 61 5.91 -4.75 3.93
CA SER A 61 5.14 -3.75 3.22
C SER A 61 3.75 -4.35 2.96
N ALA A 62 2.77 -3.99 3.79
CA ALA A 62 1.46 -4.62 3.85
C ALA A 62 0.55 -4.23 2.67
N GLY A 63 1.13 -4.03 1.48
CA GLY A 63 0.38 -3.59 0.32
C GLY A 63 -0.37 -2.30 0.61
N THR A 64 -1.64 -2.25 0.21
CA THR A 64 -2.53 -1.18 0.65
C THR A 64 -3.90 -1.69 1.03
N MET A 65 -4.60 -0.88 1.82
CA MET A 65 -5.97 -1.11 2.26
C MET A 65 -6.75 0.20 2.32
N PRO A 66 -8.09 0.16 2.20
CA PRO A 66 -8.91 1.33 2.47
C PRO A 66 -8.83 1.69 3.96
N GLU A 67 -8.37 2.89 4.27
CA GLU A 67 -8.31 3.42 5.63
C GLU A 67 -9.34 4.53 5.79
N ARG A 68 -10.10 4.49 6.88
CA ARG A 68 -11.01 5.58 7.29
C ARG A 68 -10.35 6.41 8.39
N ASP A 69 -10.30 7.72 8.23
CA ASP A 69 -9.84 8.62 9.29
C ASP A 69 -10.97 9.04 10.25
N SER A 70 -10.62 9.85 11.26
CA SER A 70 -11.56 10.38 12.23
C SER A 70 -12.64 11.29 11.64
N ASP A 71 -12.37 11.90 10.49
CA ASP A 71 -13.30 12.79 9.80
C ASP A 71 -14.22 12.02 8.81
N GLY A 72 -14.06 10.70 8.76
CA GLY A 72 -14.81 9.81 7.89
C GLY A 72 -14.31 9.75 6.45
N LYS A 73 -13.20 10.43 6.13
CA LYS A 73 -12.54 10.34 4.82
C LYS A 73 -11.90 8.99 4.64
N ILE A 74 -11.87 8.49 3.40
CA ILE A 74 -11.28 7.20 3.06
C ILE A 74 -10.06 7.43 2.19
N PHE A 75 -8.99 6.68 2.47
CA PHE A 75 -7.71 6.77 1.78
C PHE A 75 -7.26 5.38 1.31
N ASN A 76 -6.50 5.36 0.22
CA ASN A 76 -5.71 4.20 -0.17
C ASN A 76 -4.39 4.26 0.61
N THR A 77 -4.24 3.42 1.64
CA THR A 77 -3.17 3.55 2.63
C THR A 77 -2.26 2.34 2.66
N ALA A 78 -0.96 2.58 2.56
CA ALA A 78 0.09 1.60 2.78
C ALA A 78 0.65 1.70 4.19
N TYR A 79 0.88 0.55 4.81
CA TYR A 79 1.59 0.42 6.09
C TYR A 79 2.83 -0.46 5.91
N VAL A 80 3.90 -0.12 6.63
CA VAL A 80 5.10 -0.95 6.70
C VAL A 80 5.35 -1.34 8.15
N PHE A 81 5.58 -2.62 8.37
CA PHE A 81 5.88 -3.20 9.68
C PHE A 81 7.30 -3.75 9.72
N ASP A 82 7.98 -3.56 10.85
CA ASP A 82 9.27 -4.20 11.13
C ASP A 82 9.09 -5.67 11.55
N ARG A 83 10.21 -6.36 11.77
CA ARG A 83 10.27 -7.77 12.20
C ARG A 83 9.63 -8.03 13.58
N ASN A 84 9.35 -6.98 14.36
CA ASN A 84 8.66 -7.06 15.65
C ASN A 84 7.16 -6.79 15.53
N GLY A 85 6.68 -6.47 14.32
CA GLY A 85 5.32 -6.07 14.04
C GLY A 85 5.02 -4.62 14.38
N SER A 86 6.05 -3.79 14.63
CA SER A 86 5.87 -2.36 14.86
C SER A 86 5.67 -1.64 13.53
N GLN A 87 4.70 -0.76 13.44
CA GLN A 87 4.51 0.11 12.27
C GLN A 87 5.66 1.11 12.20
N ILE A 88 6.44 1.07 11.12
CA ILE A 88 7.57 1.96 10.85
C ILE A 88 7.29 2.98 9.75
N ALA A 89 6.26 2.76 8.94
CA ALA A 89 5.78 3.75 7.96
C ALA A 89 4.27 3.64 7.74
N LYS A 90 3.72 4.78 7.33
CA LYS A 90 2.35 4.94 6.84
C LYS A 90 2.38 5.93 5.67
N TYR A 91 1.71 5.59 4.59
CA TYR A 91 1.59 6.45 3.42
C TYR A 91 0.19 6.38 2.83
N ARG A 92 -0.42 7.51 2.58
CA ARG A 92 -1.70 7.66 1.86
C ARG A 92 -1.41 8.06 0.43
N LYS A 93 -1.96 7.35 -0.55
CA LYS A 93 -1.78 7.60 -1.98
C LYS A 93 -2.06 9.06 -2.33
N SER A 94 -1.06 9.75 -2.89
CA SER A 94 -1.16 11.16 -3.21
C SER A 94 -1.79 11.40 -4.59
N HIS A 95 -1.54 10.52 -5.55
CA HIS A 95 -2.05 10.62 -6.91
C HIS A 95 -3.09 9.53 -7.15
N LEU A 96 -4.37 9.90 -7.03
CA LEU A 96 -5.48 8.99 -7.28
C LEU A 96 -5.57 8.63 -8.76
N PHE A 97 -5.97 7.39 -9.04
CA PHE A 97 -6.07 6.87 -10.39
C PHE A 97 -7.47 7.12 -10.95
N ASP A 98 -7.59 8.17 -11.75
CA ASP A 98 -8.81 8.55 -12.44
C ASP A 98 -8.55 8.50 -13.95
N ILE A 99 -9.27 7.62 -14.67
CA ILE A 99 -9.14 7.47 -16.11
C ILE A 99 -10.49 7.34 -16.80
N ASP A 100 -10.56 7.94 -18.00
CA ASP A 100 -11.63 7.75 -18.97
C ASP A 100 -11.00 7.42 -20.33
N VAL A 101 -11.04 6.16 -20.70
CA VAL A 101 -10.56 5.69 -22.00
C VAL A 101 -11.75 5.61 -22.96
N LYS A 102 -11.74 6.41 -24.01
CA LYS A 102 -12.82 6.44 -25.02
C LYS A 102 -13.03 5.04 -25.62
N GLY A 103 -14.23 4.48 -25.39
CA GLY A 103 -14.56 3.12 -25.84
C GLY A 103 -13.94 2.00 -25.01
N GLY A 104 -13.36 2.33 -23.86
CA GLY A 104 -12.67 1.41 -22.97
C GLY A 104 -13.11 1.56 -21.51
N GLN A 105 -12.14 1.50 -20.60
CA GLN A 105 -12.36 1.54 -19.17
C GLN A 105 -12.55 2.99 -18.67
N SER A 106 -13.54 3.20 -17.81
CA SER A 106 -13.67 4.36 -16.91
C SER A 106 -13.54 3.89 -15.48
N PHE A 107 -12.66 4.54 -14.72
CA PHE A 107 -12.43 4.21 -13.31
C PHE A 107 -11.93 5.44 -12.56
N HIS A 108 -12.57 5.80 -11.46
CA HIS A 108 -12.26 6.98 -10.66
C HIS A 108 -12.11 6.58 -9.18
N GLU A 109 -10.87 6.58 -8.68
CA GLU A 109 -10.62 6.43 -7.25
C GLU A 109 -11.18 7.62 -6.46
N SER A 110 -11.15 8.81 -7.05
CA SER A 110 -11.62 10.04 -6.41
C SER A 110 -13.12 10.05 -6.09
N ASP A 111 -13.91 9.16 -6.68
CA ASP A 111 -15.34 9.00 -6.33
C ASP A 111 -15.54 8.60 -4.86
N THR A 112 -14.56 7.90 -4.27
CA THR A 112 -14.67 7.34 -2.92
C THR A 112 -13.46 7.56 -2.04
N LEU A 113 -12.30 7.89 -2.62
CA LEU A 113 -11.05 8.08 -1.90
C LEU A 113 -10.63 9.54 -1.86
N THR A 114 -9.94 9.90 -0.80
CA THR A 114 -9.28 11.19 -0.62
C THR A 114 -7.77 11.03 -0.89
N ALA A 115 -7.16 11.96 -1.59
CA ALA A 115 -5.72 12.00 -1.81
C ALA A 115 -4.97 12.31 -0.50
N GLY A 116 -3.82 11.63 -0.32
CA GLY A 116 -2.84 11.98 0.71
C GLY A 116 -1.99 13.19 0.28
N ASP A 117 -1.21 13.71 1.23
CA ASP A 117 -0.41 14.93 1.07
C ASP A 117 1.01 14.81 1.63
N SER A 118 1.47 13.58 1.87
CA SER A 118 2.73 13.32 2.54
C SER A 118 3.70 12.51 1.70
N ILE A 119 4.95 12.40 2.19
CA ILE A 119 6.00 11.53 1.64
C ILE A 119 6.43 10.61 2.75
N ALA A 120 6.52 9.31 2.49
CA ALA A 120 6.97 8.32 3.46
C ALA A 120 8.34 7.75 3.06
N VAL A 121 9.29 7.87 3.98
CA VAL A 121 10.57 7.14 3.99
C VAL A 121 10.73 6.50 5.37
N PHE A 122 11.43 5.38 5.42
CA PHE A 122 11.65 4.64 6.68
C PHE A 122 13.01 3.95 6.66
N ASP A 123 13.58 3.79 7.86
CA ASP A 123 14.89 3.18 8.05
C ASP A 123 14.76 1.71 8.49
N THR A 124 15.72 0.91 8.04
CA THR A 124 15.90 -0.50 8.42
C THR A 124 17.38 -0.79 8.60
N GLU A 125 17.73 -2.00 9.06
CA GLU A 125 19.13 -2.44 9.08
C GLU A 125 19.77 -2.54 7.69
N PHE A 126 18.99 -2.52 6.61
CA PHE A 126 19.47 -2.60 5.22
C PHE A 126 19.61 -1.23 4.55
N GLY A 127 19.17 -0.16 5.22
CA GLY A 127 19.19 1.20 4.69
C GLY A 127 17.83 1.88 4.76
N THR A 128 17.74 3.03 4.10
CA THR A 128 16.52 3.85 4.03
C THR A 128 15.72 3.52 2.77
N PHE A 129 14.43 3.32 2.94
CA PHE A 129 13.50 3.00 1.86
C PHE A 129 12.36 4.00 1.78
N GLY A 130 11.80 4.16 0.58
CA GLY A 130 10.57 4.91 0.34
C GLY A 130 9.41 3.98 0.04
N ILE A 131 8.18 4.51 0.12
CA ILE A 131 6.98 3.83 -0.34
C ILE A 131 6.06 4.80 -1.07
N CYS A 132 5.56 4.38 -2.23
CA CYS A 132 4.51 5.06 -2.97
C CYS A 132 3.55 4.00 -3.53
N ILE A 133 2.36 4.39 -4.02
CA ILE A 133 1.32 3.44 -4.39
C ILE A 133 0.99 3.55 -5.88
N CYS A 134 1.26 2.48 -6.64
CA CYS A 134 0.77 2.25 -8.00
C CYS A 134 0.95 3.47 -8.93
N TYR A 135 -0.11 4.24 -9.16
CA TYR A 135 -0.12 5.41 -10.05
C TYR A 135 0.85 6.51 -9.63
N ASP A 136 1.18 6.62 -8.33
CA ASP A 136 2.21 7.53 -7.82
C ASP A 136 3.56 7.37 -8.53
N PHE A 137 3.89 6.16 -8.98
CA PHE A 137 5.14 5.85 -9.67
C PHE A 137 5.32 6.65 -10.98
N ARG A 138 4.24 7.13 -11.56
CA ARG A 138 4.27 7.94 -12.80
C ARG A 138 4.63 9.41 -12.56
N PHE A 139 4.78 9.83 -11.31
CA PHE A 139 5.12 11.18 -10.90
C PHE A 139 6.55 11.20 -10.35
N PRO A 140 7.55 11.54 -11.21
CA PRO A 140 8.97 11.45 -10.85
C PRO A 140 9.36 12.38 -9.69
N GLU A 141 8.59 13.45 -9.46
CA GLU A 141 8.79 14.37 -8.35
C GLU A 141 8.71 13.66 -6.99
N LEU A 142 7.74 12.74 -6.82
CA LEU A 142 7.58 11.99 -5.59
C LEU A 142 8.79 11.08 -5.33
N GLY A 143 9.25 10.35 -6.37
CA GLY A 143 10.45 9.52 -6.29
C GLY A 143 11.70 10.35 -5.97
N ARG A 144 11.84 11.52 -6.61
CA ARG A 144 12.95 12.45 -6.35
C ARG A 144 12.94 12.96 -4.91
N LEU A 145 11.78 13.31 -4.37
CA LEU A 145 11.65 13.79 -2.99
C LEU A 145 12.01 12.68 -1.99
N MET A 146 11.62 11.42 -2.24
CA MET A 146 12.02 10.29 -1.41
C MET A 146 13.54 10.07 -1.48
N ALA A 147 14.15 10.13 -2.67
CA ALA A 147 15.59 10.01 -2.83
C ALA A 147 16.36 11.13 -2.11
N LEU A 148 15.87 12.37 -2.16
CA LEU A 148 16.45 13.49 -1.41
C LEU A 148 16.33 13.33 0.12
N LYS A 149 15.37 12.53 0.59
CA LYS A 149 15.22 12.12 1.99
C LYS A 149 16.07 10.88 2.34
N GLY A 150 16.88 10.39 1.42
CA GLY A 150 17.81 9.29 1.64
C GLY A 150 17.32 7.91 1.19
N ALA A 151 16.15 7.81 0.57
CA ALA A 151 15.66 6.52 0.08
C ALA A 151 16.61 5.94 -0.99
N GLN A 152 17.09 4.72 -0.77
CA GLN A 152 17.97 3.96 -1.65
C GLN A 152 17.16 3.02 -2.58
N ALA A 153 15.95 2.64 -2.15
CA ALA A 153 14.97 1.93 -2.95
C ALA A 153 13.55 2.35 -2.56
N ILE A 154 12.57 2.08 -3.42
CA ILE A 154 11.17 2.46 -3.22
C ILE A 154 10.30 1.23 -3.42
N PHE A 155 9.47 0.91 -2.43
CA PHE A 155 8.41 -0.09 -2.57
C PHE A 155 7.20 0.54 -3.28
N VAL A 156 6.64 -0.21 -4.24
CA VAL A 156 5.49 0.26 -5.04
C VAL A 156 4.43 -0.84 -5.06
N PRO A 157 3.63 -0.99 -4.00
CA PRO A 157 2.45 -1.84 -4.07
C PRO A 157 1.53 -1.33 -5.18
N ALA A 158 1.13 -2.23 -6.09
CA ALA A 158 0.40 -1.85 -7.29
C ALA A 158 -0.60 -2.94 -7.71
N ALA A 159 -1.60 -2.51 -8.48
CA ALA A 159 -2.60 -3.34 -9.15
C ALA A 159 -2.70 -2.96 -10.65
N PHE A 160 -1.57 -2.97 -11.35
CA PHE A 160 -1.53 -2.72 -12.79
C PHE A 160 -2.31 -3.77 -13.57
N ASN A 161 -3.09 -3.35 -14.55
CA ASN A 161 -3.78 -4.24 -15.48
C ASN A 161 -3.10 -4.24 -16.87
N MET A 162 -3.61 -5.08 -17.78
CA MET A 162 -3.05 -5.20 -19.14
C MET A 162 -3.20 -3.95 -19.99
N THR A 163 -4.12 -3.05 -19.65
CA THR A 163 -4.32 -1.78 -20.35
C THR A 163 -3.34 -0.71 -19.90
N THR A 164 -3.05 -0.66 -18.58
CA THR A 164 -2.28 0.42 -17.96
C THR A 164 -0.86 0.01 -17.57
N GLY A 165 -0.58 -1.28 -17.44
CA GLY A 165 0.72 -1.81 -17.06
C GLY A 165 1.82 -1.60 -18.11
N PRO A 166 1.55 -1.82 -19.42
CA PRO A 166 2.55 -1.64 -20.47
C PRO A 166 2.89 -0.19 -20.82
N ALA A 167 2.11 0.78 -20.34
CA ALA A 167 2.25 2.21 -20.68
C ALA A 167 3.39 2.90 -19.93
#